data_8d7e40bdee75f90940e5e23c088c5562
#
_entry.id   8d7e40bdee75f90940e5e23c088c5562
#
_cell.length_a   1.000
_cell.length_b   1.000
_cell.length_c   1.000
_cell.angle_alpha   90.00
_cell.angle_beta   90.00
_cell.angle_gamma   90.00
#
_symmetry.space_group_name_H-M   'P 1'
#
loop_
_entity.id
_entity.type
_entity.pdbx_description
1 polymer ?
#
loop_
_entity_poly.entity_id
_entity_poly.type
_entity_poly.pdbx_seq_one_letter_code
_entity_poly.pdbx_strand_id
1 'polypeptide(L)'
;VLGTGKKERRKQTEDISSVYEIREKLGSGAFSEVMLAQERGSAHLVALKCIPKKALRGKEALVENEIAVLRRISHPNIVALEDVHESPSHLYLAMELVTGGELFDRIMERGSYTEKDASHLVGQVLGAVSYLHSLGIVHRDLKPENLLYATPFEDSKIMVSDFGLSKIQAGNMLGTACGTPGYVAPELLEQKPYGKAVDVWALGVISYILLCGYPPFYDESDPELFSQILRASYEFDSPFWDDISESAKDFIRHLLERDPQKRFTCQQALQHLWISGDAALDRDILGSVSEQIQKNFARTHWKRAFNATSFLRHIRKLGQSPEGE
;
A
#
# COMPACT_ATOMS: atom_id res chain seq x y z
N VAL A 1 14.37 -31.10 -16.09
CA VAL A 1 14.66 -30.25 -17.26
C VAL A 1 14.30 -28.82 -16.83
N LEU A 2 15.33 -28.07 -16.43
CA LEU A 2 15.19 -26.65 -16.05
C LEU A 2 14.98 -25.87 -17.35
N GLY A 3 13.76 -25.37 -17.52
CA GLY A 3 13.44 -24.45 -18.58
C GLY A 3 14.25 -23.17 -18.43
N THR A 4 15.06 -22.86 -19.43
CA THR A 4 15.70 -21.56 -19.60
C THR A 4 14.60 -20.52 -19.72
N GLY A 5 14.33 -19.81 -18.63
CA GLY A 5 13.38 -18.71 -18.63
C GLY A 5 13.78 -17.69 -19.70
N LYS A 6 12.93 -17.49 -20.69
CA LYS A 6 13.08 -16.40 -21.64
C LYS A 6 13.19 -15.10 -20.83
N LYS A 7 14.35 -14.42 -20.93
CA LYS A 7 14.49 -13.04 -20.45
C LYS A 7 13.31 -12.25 -20.97
N GLU A 8 12.43 -11.80 -20.08
CA GLU A 8 11.31 -10.96 -20.50
C GLU A 8 11.83 -9.69 -21.17
N ARG A 9 11.13 -9.28 -22.21
CA ARG A 9 11.54 -8.15 -23.07
C ARG A 9 11.73 -6.90 -22.24
N ARG A 10 13.00 -6.59 -21.94
CA ARG A 10 13.42 -5.30 -21.43
C ARG A 10 13.83 -4.42 -22.59
N LYS A 11 13.41 -3.18 -22.56
CA LYS A 11 13.88 -2.19 -23.52
C LYS A 11 15.27 -1.73 -23.10
N GLN A 12 16.26 -2.01 -23.91
CA GLN A 12 17.63 -1.56 -23.69
C GLN A 12 17.76 -0.08 -23.99
N THR A 13 18.44 0.65 -23.13
CA THR A 13 18.80 2.05 -23.34
C THR A 13 20.15 2.34 -22.71
N GLU A 14 20.96 3.16 -23.36
CA GLU A 14 22.19 3.62 -22.73
C GLU A 14 21.93 4.77 -21.75
N ASP A 15 20.93 5.60 -22.03
CA ASP A 15 20.52 6.73 -21.22
C ASP A 15 19.00 6.78 -21.14
N ILE A 16 18.46 6.66 -19.93
CA ILE A 16 17.02 6.72 -19.68
C ILE A 16 16.42 8.08 -20.05
N SER A 17 17.21 9.14 -20.02
CA SER A 17 16.75 10.48 -20.38
C SER A 17 16.43 10.63 -21.88
N SER A 18 16.86 9.68 -22.72
CA SER A 18 16.42 9.59 -24.11
C SER A 18 14.97 9.11 -24.26
N VAL A 19 14.44 8.41 -23.28
CA VAL A 19 13.08 7.83 -23.27
C VAL A 19 12.14 8.68 -22.43
N TYR A 20 12.59 9.11 -21.25
CA TYR A 20 11.82 9.91 -20.31
C TYR A 20 12.50 11.22 -19.98
N GLU A 21 11.71 12.28 -19.90
CA GLU A 21 12.11 13.49 -19.21
C GLU A 21 11.92 13.28 -17.73
N ILE A 22 13.02 13.15 -16.99
CA ILE A 22 12.99 12.95 -15.55
C ILE A 22 12.76 14.28 -14.86
N ARG A 23 11.84 14.28 -13.92
CA ARG A 23 11.41 15.44 -13.15
C ARG A 23 11.70 15.25 -11.67
N GLU A 24 10.78 15.61 -10.80
CA GLU A 24 10.94 15.58 -9.35
C GLU A 24 11.06 14.16 -8.78
N LYS A 25 11.79 14.05 -7.67
CA LYS A 25 11.80 12.86 -6.85
C LYS A 25 10.47 12.74 -6.08
N LEU A 26 9.78 11.61 -6.25
CA LEU A 26 8.53 11.30 -5.55
C LEU A 26 8.76 10.57 -4.24
N GLY A 27 9.82 9.79 -4.16
CA GLY A 27 10.15 9.02 -2.96
C GLY A 27 11.44 8.25 -3.10
N SER A 28 11.83 7.55 -2.03
CA SER A 28 12.96 6.63 -2.03
C SER A 28 12.64 5.41 -1.21
N GLY A 29 13.11 4.25 -1.68
CA GLY A 29 13.10 2.98 -0.95
C GLY A 29 14.52 2.58 -0.56
N ALA A 30 14.68 1.40 0.06
CA ALA A 30 15.97 0.89 0.53
C ALA A 30 17.00 0.72 -0.61
N PHE A 31 16.55 0.44 -1.84
CA PHE A 31 17.40 0.19 -3.00
C PHE A 31 17.02 0.99 -4.23
N SER A 32 16.10 1.93 -4.12
CA SER A 32 15.56 2.61 -5.28
C SER A 32 15.15 4.04 -4.98
N GLU A 33 15.14 4.85 -6.03
CA GLU A 33 14.52 6.17 -6.06
C GLU A 33 13.34 6.14 -7.01
N VAL A 34 12.25 6.82 -6.65
CA VAL A 34 11.08 6.97 -7.51
C VAL A 34 11.01 8.41 -8.01
N MET A 35 11.04 8.57 -9.31
CA MET A 35 11.03 9.88 -10.00
C MET A 35 9.74 10.06 -10.78
N LEU A 36 9.19 11.26 -10.75
CA LEU A 36 8.20 11.66 -11.75
C LEU A 36 8.90 11.76 -13.10
N ALA A 37 8.35 11.11 -14.11
CA ALA A 37 8.90 11.12 -15.45
C ALA A 37 7.80 11.26 -16.50
N GLN A 38 8.11 11.98 -17.58
CA GLN A 38 7.24 12.11 -18.75
C GLN A 38 7.87 11.36 -19.91
N GLU A 39 7.10 10.49 -20.55
CA GLU A 39 7.53 9.81 -21.76
C GLU A 39 7.75 10.86 -22.88
N ARG A 40 8.93 10.82 -23.51
CA ARG A 40 9.24 11.77 -24.59
C ARG A 40 8.35 11.52 -25.79
N GLY A 41 7.87 12.60 -26.36
CA GLY A 41 6.95 12.56 -27.50
C GLY A 41 5.49 12.34 -27.12
N SER A 42 5.16 12.32 -25.83
CA SER A 42 3.78 12.24 -25.33
C SER A 42 3.60 13.09 -24.07
N ALA A 43 2.37 13.26 -23.64
CA ALA A 43 2.03 13.88 -22.35
C ALA A 43 1.93 12.86 -21.22
N HIS A 44 2.27 11.58 -21.47
CA HIS A 44 2.12 10.49 -20.53
C HIS A 44 3.13 10.58 -19.38
N LEU A 45 2.62 10.61 -18.16
CA LEU A 45 3.40 10.65 -16.93
C LEU A 45 3.42 9.29 -16.26
N VAL A 46 4.57 8.92 -15.72
CA VAL A 46 4.79 7.68 -14.96
C VAL A 46 5.55 7.96 -13.67
N ALA A 47 5.44 7.05 -12.72
CA ALA A 47 6.35 6.96 -11.60
C ALA A 47 7.49 6.01 -11.98
N LEU A 48 8.68 6.55 -12.23
CA LEU A 48 9.83 5.79 -12.68
C LEU A 48 10.66 5.34 -11.48
N LYS A 49 10.67 4.04 -11.22
CA LYS A 49 11.47 3.44 -10.15
C LYS A 49 12.86 3.12 -10.71
N CYS A 50 13.87 3.78 -10.19
CA CYS A 50 15.26 3.66 -10.61
C CYS A 50 16.00 2.77 -9.61
N ILE A 51 16.48 1.61 -10.07
CA ILE A 51 17.14 0.61 -9.22
C ILE A 51 18.57 0.43 -9.72
N PRO A 52 19.60 0.81 -8.92
CA PRO A 52 20.99 0.54 -9.29
C PRO A 52 21.24 -0.96 -9.37
N LYS A 53 21.87 -1.44 -10.45
CA LYS A 53 22.21 -2.87 -10.61
C LYS A 53 23.14 -3.38 -9.52
N LYS A 54 23.96 -2.51 -8.93
CA LYS A 54 24.81 -2.86 -7.79
C LYS A 54 24.02 -3.39 -6.59
N ALA A 55 22.82 -2.85 -6.36
CA ALA A 55 21.92 -3.27 -5.28
C ALA A 55 21.32 -4.67 -5.52
N LEU A 56 21.33 -5.14 -6.76
CA LEU A 56 20.71 -6.40 -7.19
C LEU A 56 21.71 -7.55 -7.38
N ARG A 57 22.98 -7.36 -7.09
CA ARG A 57 24.00 -8.39 -7.22
C ARG A 57 23.68 -9.64 -6.40
N GLY A 58 23.70 -10.82 -7.05
CA GLY A 58 23.33 -12.08 -6.45
C GLY A 58 21.83 -12.32 -6.35
N LYS A 59 20.99 -11.38 -6.79
CA LYS A 59 19.52 -11.43 -6.73
C LYS A 59 18.85 -11.34 -8.10
N GLU A 60 19.61 -11.50 -9.18
CA GLU A 60 19.14 -11.28 -10.56
C GLU A 60 17.97 -12.21 -10.93
N ALA A 61 18.04 -13.48 -10.53
CA ALA A 61 16.97 -14.45 -10.78
C ALA A 61 15.68 -14.10 -10.03
N LEU A 62 15.80 -13.58 -8.80
CA LEU A 62 14.67 -13.13 -8.01
C LEU A 62 14.01 -11.90 -8.65
N VAL A 63 14.81 -10.96 -9.15
CA VAL A 63 14.31 -9.76 -9.85
C VAL A 63 13.57 -10.13 -11.12
N GLU A 64 14.12 -11.05 -11.92
CA GLU A 64 13.45 -11.53 -13.14
C GLU A 64 12.08 -12.14 -12.83
N ASN A 65 12.00 -12.98 -11.82
CA ASN A 65 10.73 -13.59 -11.40
C ASN A 65 9.72 -12.56 -10.93
N GLU A 66 10.14 -11.57 -10.16
CA GLU A 66 9.26 -10.51 -9.67
C GLU A 66 8.74 -9.62 -10.81
N ILE A 67 9.59 -9.27 -11.78
CA ILE A 67 9.16 -8.51 -12.96
C ILE A 67 8.16 -9.33 -13.79
N ALA A 68 8.42 -10.61 -13.99
CA ALA A 68 7.51 -11.51 -14.68
C ALA A 68 6.11 -11.55 -14.01
N VAL A 69 6.09 -11.59 -12.70
CA VAL A 69 4.87 -11.55 -11.90
C VAL A 69 4.17 -10.19 -12.05
N LEU A 70 4.89 -9.09 -11.86
CA LEU A 70 4.35 -7.72 -12.00
C LEU A 70 3.71 -7.48 -13.36
N ARG A 71 4.28 -8.00 -14.43
CA ARG A 71 3.73 -7.88 -15.79
C ARG A 71 2.41 -8.59 -16.00
N ARG A 72 2.12 -9.63 -15.21
CA ARG A 72 0.85 -10.37 -15.26
C ARG A 72 -0.27 -9.72 -14.48
N ILE A 73 0.06 -8.82 -13.55
CA ILE A 73 -0.93 -8.19 -12.69
C ILE A 73 -1.73 -7.17 -13.48
N SER A 74 -3.05 -7.35 -13.47
CA SER A 74 -4.02 -6.41 -14.04
C SER A 74 -5.24 -6.39 -13.14
N HIS A 75 -5.39 -5.33 -12.36
CA HIS A 75 -6.51 -5.16 -11.45
C HIS A 75 -6.79 -3.66 -11.27
N PRO A 76 -8.06 -3.23 -11.20
CA PRO A 76 -8.43 -1.82 -11.10
C PRO A 76 -7.91 -1.13 -9.84
N ASN A 77 -7.64 -1.88 -8.77
CA ASN A 77 -7.17 -1.34 -7.48
C ASN A 77 -5.71 -1.69 -7.17
N ILE A 78 -4.92 -2.01 -8.18
CA ILE A 78 -3.49 -2.27 -8.04
C ILE A 78 -2.72 -1.43 -9.06
N VAL A 79 -1.67 -0.75 -8.59
CA VAL A 79 -0.79 0.04 -9.45
C VAL A 79 -0.09 -0.86 -10.46
N ALA A 80 -0.22 -0.54 -11.74
CA ALA A 80 0.29 -1.35 -12.84
C ALA A 80 1.77 -1.04 -13.16
N LEU A 81 2.51 -2.08 -13.56
CA LEU A 81 3.79 -1.93 -14.23
C LEU A 81 3.55 -1.74 -15.72
N GLU A 82 3.88 -0.56 -16.26
CA GLU A 82 3.65 -0.22 -17.65
C GLU A 82 4.79 -0.65 -18.56
N ASP A 83 6.02 -0.46 -18.12
CA ASP A 83 7.21 -0.79 -18.93
C ASP A 83 8.45 -1.04 -18.07
N VAL A 84 9.44 -1.72 -18.66
CA VAL A 84 10.74 -1.99 -18.04
C VAL A 84 11.84 -1.60 -19.00
N HIS A 85 12.74 -0.74 -18.53
CA HIS A 85 13.94 -0.33 -19.25
C HIS A 85 15.19 -0.76 -18.49
N GLU A 86 16.26 -1.01 -19.21
CA GLU A 86 17.54 -1.41 -18.65
C GLU A 86 18.67 -0.63 -19.29
N SER A 87 19.52 -0.03 -18.46
CA SER A 87 20.81 0.54 -18.86
C SER A 87 21.95 -0.28 -18.28
N PRO A 88 23.23 -0.02 -18.65
CA PRO A 88 24.37 -0.71 -18.06
C PRO A 88 24.43 -0.62 -16.52
N SER A 89 23.93 0.47 -15.94
CA SER A 89 24.01 0.75 -14.48
C SER A 89 22.72 0.56 -13.71
N HIS A 90 21.55 0.63 -14.37
CA HIS A 90 20.26 0.67 -13.72
C HIS A 90 19.21 -0.20 -14.38
N LEU A 91 18.24 -0.60 -13.57
CA LEU A 91 16.96 -1.15 -13.98
C LEU A 91 15.88 -0.10 -13.67
N TYR A 92 15.01 0.18 -14.65
CA TYR A 92 13.96 1.17 -14.52
C TYR A 92 12.59 0.52 -14.68
N LEU A 93 11.73 0.70 -13.69
CA LEU A 93 10.35 0.25 -13.73
C LEU A 93 9.43 1.46 -13.90
N ALA A 94 8.76 1.56 -15.04
CA ALA A 94 7.77 2.59 -15.28
C ALA A 94 6.43 2.12 -14.71
N MET A 95 6.04 2.69 -13.59
CA MET A 95 4.81 2.36 -12.89
C MET A 95 3.72 3.37 -13.21
N GLU A 96 2.47 2.91 -13.19
CA GLU A 96 1.30 3.78 -13.24
C GLU A 96 1.42 4.89 -12.19
N LEU A 97 1.20 6.13 -12.61
CA LEU A 97 1.21 7.27 -11.71
C LEU A 97 -0.13 7.45 -11.04
N VAL A 98 -0.13 7.48 -9.72
CA VAL A 98 -1.31 7.78 -8.90
C VAL A 98 -1.16 9.13 -8.24
N THR A 99 -2.19 9.98 -8.30
CA THR A 99 -2.10 11.42 -8.00
C THR A 99 -3.05 11.87 -6.91
N GLY A 100 -3.85 10.97 -6.36
CA GLY A 100 -4.92 11.30 -5.41
C GLY A 100 -4.48 11.44 -3.96
N GLY A 101 -3.21 11.17 -3.65
CA GLY A 101 -2.66 11.29 -2.30
C GLY A 101 -2.91 10.08 -1.41
N GLU A 102 -2.47 10.19 -0.17
CA GLU A 102 -2.52 9.12 0.83
C GLU A 102 -3.89 8.99 1.48
N LEU A 103 -4.18 7.78 1.96
CA LEU A 103 -5.47 7.39 2.55
C LEU A 103 -5.92 8.34 3.66
N PHE A 104 -5.08 8.61 4.65
CA PHE A 104 -5.47 9.43 5.81
C PHE A 104 -5.67 10.89 5.46
N ASP A 105 -4.88 11.43 4.53
CA ASP A 105 -5.05 12.80 4.03
C ASP A 105 -6.42 13.00 3.40
N ARG A 106 -6.85 12.04 2.60
CA ARG A 106 -8.14 12.06 1.93
C ARG A 106 -9.31 11.96 2.91
N ILE A 107 -9.19 11.16 3.96
CA ILE A 107 -10.21 11.09 5.02
C ILE A 107 -10.33 12.41 5.73
N MET A 108 -9.21 13.05 6.09
CA MET A 108 -9.20 14.33 6.81
C MET A 108 -9.77 15.49 6.00
N GLU A 109 -9.71 15.42 4.68
CA GLU A 109 -10.25 16.45 3.77
C GLU A 109 -11.74 16.28 3.46
N ARG A 110 -12.36 15.18 3.92
CA ARG A 110 -13.78 14.93 3.65
C ARG A 110 -14.70 15.85 4.50
N GLY A 111 -15.88 16.14 3.97
CA GLY A 111 -16.95 16.83 4.72
C GLY A 111 -17.66 15.90 5.70
N SER A 112 -17.72 14.60 5.39
CA SER A 112 -18.28 13.55 6.24
C SER A 112 -17.58 12.22 5.95
N TYR A 113 -17.60 11.32 6.93
CA TYR A 113 -16.99 10.01 6.82
C TYR A 113 -17.76 9.01 7.67
N THR A 114 -18.14 7.88 7.10
CA THR A 114 -18.99 6.90 7.74
C THR A 114 -18.34 5.54 7.78
N GLU A 115 -18.87 4.64 8.60
CA GLU A 115 -18.53 3.20 8.59
C GLU A 115 -18.72 2.59 7.20
N LYS A 116 -19.77 3.01 6.50
CA LYS A 116 -20.06 2.58 5.13
C LYS A 116 -18.97 3.00 4.16
N ASP A 117 -18.42 4.19 4.29
CA ASP A 117 -17.26 4.66 3.51
C ASP A 117 -16.03 3.80 3.79
N ALA A 118 -15.76 3.49 5.07
CA ALA A 118 -14.66 2.61 5.47
C ALA A 118 -14.83 1.21 4.90
N SER A 119 -16.04 0.64 5.00
CA SER A 119 -16.37 -0.69 4.44
C SER A 119 -16.14 -0.74 2.93
N HIS A 120 -16.57 0.26 2.20
CA HIS A 120 -16.39 0.34 0.75
C HIS A 120 -14.90 0.40 0.37
N LEU A 121 -14.11 1.15 1.11
CA LEU A 121 -12.67 1.23 0.91
C LEU A 121 -11.98 -0.11 1.22
N VAL A 122 -12.27 -0.71 2.35
CA VAL A 122 -11.71 -2.00 2.75
C VAL A 122 -12.08 -3.10 1.76
N GLY A 123 -13.32 -3.08 1.24
CA GLY A 123 -13.77 -4.00 0.22
C GLY A 123 -12.95 -3.94 -1.07
N GLN A 124 -12.59 -2.74 -1.54
CA GLN A 124 -11.72 -2.56 -2.69
C GLN A 124 -10.32 -3.15 -2.44
N VAL A 125 -9.73 -2.88 -1.29
CA VAL A 125 -8.40 -3.39 -0.93
C VAL A 125 -8.43 -4.92 -0.77
N LEU A 126 -9.46 -5.47 -0.14
CA LEU A 126 -9.66 -6.91 -0.03
C LEU A 126 -9.75 -7.59 -1.40
N GLY A 127 -10.49 -6.99 -2.35
CA GLY A 127 -10.58 -7.49 -3.71
C GLY A 127 -9.23 -7.53 -4.42
N ALA A 128 -8.43 -6.47 -4.26
CA ALA A 128 -7.09 -6.40 -4.81
C ALA A 128 -6.16 -7.46 -4.19
N VAL A 129 -6.16 -7.59 -2.87
CA VAL A 129 -5.32 -8.57 -2.15
C VAL A 129 -5.76 -10.00 -2.44
N SER A 130 -7.07 -10.26 -2.54
CA SER A 130 -7.60 -11.56 -2.96
C SER A 130 -7.11 -11.95 -4.36
N TYR A 131 -7.08 -10.99 -5.28
CA TYR A 131 -6.53 -11.20 -6.61
C TYR A 131 -5.04 -11.57 -6.57
N LEU A 132 -4.22 -10.83 -5.80
CA LEU A 132 -2.81 -11.16 -5.61
C LEU A 132 -2.64 -12.57 -5.03
N HIS A 133 -3.43 -12.93 -4.03
CA HIS A 133 -3.39 -14.25 -3.41
C HIS A 133 -3.78 -15.37 -4.39
N SER A 134 -4.70 -15.12 -5.32
CA SER A 134 -5.06 -16.08 -6.37
C SER A 134 -3.91 -16.38 -7.33
N LEU A 135 -2.97 -15.44 -7.46
CA LEU A 135 -1.75 -15.60 -8.25
C LEU A 135 -0.56 -16.14 -7.43
N GLY A 136 -0.79 -16.50 -6.18
CA GLY A 136 0.26 -16.96 -5.26
C GLY A 136 1.16 -15.85 -4.72
N ILE A 137 0.73 -14.60 -4.82
CA ILE A 137 1.50 -13.44 -4.37
C ILE A 137 1.02 -12.99 -3.00
N VAL A 138 1.95 -12.82 -2.07
CA VAL A 138 1.73 -12.23 -0.75
C VAL A 138 2.36 -10.84 -0.75
N HIS A 139 1.59 -9.81 -0.35
CA HIS A 139 2.09 -8.44 -0.34
C HIS A 139 3.17 -8.23 0.73
N ARG A 140 2.90 -8.64 1.98
CA ARG A 140 3.75 -8.59 3.18
C ARG A 140 3.93 -7.22 3.83
N ASP A 141 3.70 -6.15 3.12
CA ASP A 141 3.94 -4.79 3.61
C ASP A 141 2.71 -3.89 3.42
N LEU A 142 1.52 -4.42 3.68
CA LEU A 142 0.29 -3.65 3.69
C LEU A 142 0.27 -2.71 4.88
N LYS A 143 0.18 -1.43 4.59
CA LYS A 143 0.10 -0.33 5.54
C LYS A 143 -0.54 0.87 4.85
N PRO A 144 -1.03 1.87 5.58
CA PRO A 144 -1.70 3.02 4.98
C PRO A 144 -0.88 3.76 3.93
N GLU A 145 0.45 3.81 4.08
CA GLU A 145 1.36 4.46 3.14
C GLU A 145 1.39 3.79 1.76
N ASN A 146 1.02 2.51 1.68
CA ASN A 146 0.95 1.74 0.44
C ASN A 146 -0.46 1.71 -0.16
N LEU A 147 -1.39 2.48 0.40
CA LEU A 147 -2.75 2.66 -0.09
C LEU A 147 -2.93 4.12 -0.54
N LEU A 148 -2.95 4.30 -1.86
CA LEU A 148 -2.97 5.61 -2.49
C LEU A 148 -4.23 5.76 -3.34
N TYR A 149 -4.79 6.97 -3.40
CA TYR A 149 -5.90 7.25 -4.32
C TYR A 149 -5.39 7.49 -5.73
N ALA A 150 -6.10 6.94 -6.71
CA ALA A 150 -5.72 7.03 -8.13
C ALA A 150 -5.74 8.47 -8.64
N THR A 151 -6.77 9.23 -8.26
CA THR A 151 -7.02 10.61 -8.71
C THR A 151 -7.38 11.53 -7.53
N PRO A 152 -7.25 12.85 -7.68
CA PRO A 152 -7.67 13.79 -6.64
C PRO A 152 -9.18 14.01 -6.54
N PHE A 153 -9.99 13.36 -7.38
CA PHE A 153 -11.43 13.51 -7.41
C PHE A 153 -12.12 12.67 -6.31
N GLU A 154 -13.30 13.08 -5.86
CA GLU A 154 -14.03 12.42 -4.77
C GLU A 154 -14.39 10.96 -5.06
N ASP A 155 -14.68 10.63 -6.31
CA ASP A 155 -15.01 9.29 -6.79
C ASP A 155 -13.79 8.41 -7.07
N SER A 156 -12.59 8.86 -6.69
CA SER A 156 -11.37 8.11 -6.91
C SER A 156 -11.38 6.77 -6.20
N LYS A 157 -10.88 5.75 -6.91
CA LYS A 157 -10.61 4.42 -6.33
C LYS A 157 -9.32 4.43 -5.53
N ILE A 158 -9.25 3.54 -4.54
CA ILE A 158 -8.03 3.25 -3.78
C ILE A 158 -7.15 2.29 -4.56
N MET A 159 -5.83 2.47 -4.48
CA MET A 159 -4.84 1.67 -5.18
C MET A 159 -3.83 1.07 -4.21
N VAL A 160 -3.57 -0.22 -4.36
CA VAL A 160 -2.49 -0.92 -3.64
C VAL A 160 -1.19 -0.74 -4.40
N SER A 161 -0.14 -0.34 -3.70
CA SER A 161 1.20 -0.11 -4.25
C SER A 161 2.29 -0.87 -3.48
N ASP A 162 3.53 -0.80 -3.96
CA ASP A 162 4.75 -1.30 -3.32
C ASP A 162 4.73 -2.79 -2.94
N PHE A 163 4.23 -3.62 -3.85
CA PHE A 163 4.32 -5.08 -3.75
C PHE A 163 5.33 -5.62 -4.77
N GLY A 164 5.73 -6.90 -4.63
CA GLY A 164 6.57 -7.61 -5.57
C GLY A 164 8.05 -7.53 -5.22
N LEU A 165 8.68 -6.37 -5.31
CA LEU A 165 10.10 -6.19 -4.96
C LEU A 165 10.38 -6.35 -3.45
N SER A 166 9.35 -6.40 -2.63
CA SER A 166 9.46 -6.68 -1.20
C SER A 166 10.10 -8.04 -0.89
N LYS A 167 9.93 -9.04 -1.75
CA LYS A 167 10.62 -10.33 -1.60
C LYS A 167 12.14 -10.23 -1.77
N ILE A 168 12.62 -9.30 -2.58
CA ILE A 168 14.05 -9.05 -2.78
C ILE A 168 14.64 -8.39 -1.53
N GLN A 169 13.86 -7.59 -0.87
CA GLN A 169 14.23 -6.94 0.39
C GLN A 169 14.17 -7.89 1.59
N ALA A 170 13.35 -8.93 1.51
CA ALA A 170 13.02 -9.82 2.63
C ALA A 170 14.18 -10.74 3.11
N GLY A 171 15.29 -10.83 2.39
CA GLY A 171 16.47 -11.58 2.84
C GLY A 171 17.05 -11.13 4.18
N ASN A 172 16.66 -9.95 4.69
CA ASN A 172 17.16 -9.35 5.93
C ASN A 172 16.07 -8.70 6.81
N MET A 173 14.80 -9.01 6.61
CA MET A 173 13.70 -8.24 7.22
C MET A 173 13.43 -8.49 8.70
N LEU A 174 14.08 -9.45 9.32
CA LEU A 174 13.95 -9.66 10.78
C LEU A 174 14.90 -8.80 11.62
N GLY A 175 15.78 -8.04 10.97
CA GLY A 175 16.81 -7.27 11.68
C GLY A 175 16.71 -5.76 11.58
N THR A 176 15.87 -5.21 10.73
CA THR A 176 15.75 -3.76 10.58
C THR A 176 14.29 -3.32 10.62
N ALA A 177 13.99 -2.60 11.67
CA ALA A 177 12.76 -1.85 11.88
C ALA A 177 12.58 -0.74 10.82
N CYS A 178 12.55 -1.09 9.54
CA CYS A 178 12.18 -0.19 8.46
C CYS A 178 10.69 -0.29 8.09
N GLY A 179 9.86 -0.68 9.03
CA GLY A 179 8.43 -0.66 8.92
C GLY A 179 7.84 -0.40 10.29
N THR A 180 6.69 0.21 10.37
CA THR A 180 5.95 0.37 11.61
C THR A 180 5.55 -1.02 12.09
N PRO A 181 6.14 -1.59 13.18
CA PRO A 181 5.93 -2.99 13.57
C PRO A 181 4.47 -3.31 13.92
N GLY A 182 3.64 -2.29 14.13
CA GLY A 182 2.23 -2.44 14.47
C GLY A 182 1.35 -3.16 13.44
N TYR A 183 1.81 -3.33 12.20
CA TYR A 183 1.07 -4.02 11.12
C TYR A 183 1.51 -5.48 10.92
N VAL A 184 2.54 -5.92 11.62
CA VAL A 184 3.15 -7.24 11.44
C VAL A 184 2.37 -8.31 12.19
N ALA A 185 2.02 -9.40 11.51
CA ALA A 185 1.29 -10.51 12.09
C ALA A 185 2.12 -11.28 13.16
N PRO A 186 1.46 -11.92 14.14
CA PRO A 186 2.15 -12.67 15.19
C PRO A 186 3.11 -13.73 14.66
N GLU A 187 2.72 -14.49 13.65
CA GLU A 187 3.54 -15.54 13.06
C GLU A 187 4.84 -15.02 12.43
N LEU A 188 4.84 -13.79 11.92
CA LEU A 188 6.07 -13.13 11.42
C LEU A 188 7.01 -12.76 12.57
N LEU A 189 6.48 -12.26 13.68
CA LEU A 189 7.29 -11.95 14.86
C LEU A 189 7.86 -13.20 15.52
N GLU A 190 7.14 -14.31 15.48
CA GLU A 190 7.59 -15.60 15.97
C GLU A 190 8.57 -16.33 15.03
N GLN A 191 8.89 -15.73 13.88
CA GLN A 191 9.74 -16.31 12.83
C GLN A 191 9.25 -17.66 12.31
N LYS A 192 7.95 -17.90 12.38
CA LYS A 192 7.30 -19.09 11.84
C LYS A 192 7.10 -18.96 10.32
N PRO A 193 6.90 -20.11 9.63
CA PRO A 193 6.45 -20.06 8.24
C PRO A 193 5.17 -19.24 8.11
N TYR A 194 5.11 -18.35 7.14
CA TYR A 194 3.97 -17.47 6.93
C TYR A 194 3.46 -17.54 5.49
N GLY A 195 2.22 -17.15 5.28
CA GLY A 195 1.57 -17.15 3.99
C GLY A 195 0.62 -15.95 3.81
N LYS A 196 -0.39 -16.15 3.01
CA LYS A 196 -1.41 -15.14 2.65
C LYS A 196 -2.09 -14.49 3.87
N ALA A 197 -2.21 -15.23 4.97
CA ALA A 197 -2.87 -14.77 6.19
C ALA A 197 -2.21 -13.53 6.83
N VAL A 198 -0.92 -13.27 6.57
CA VAL A 198 -0.25 -12.06 7.09
C VAL A 198 -0.83 -10.78 6.48
N ASP A 199 -1.28 -10.81 5.24
CA ASP A 199 -1.94 -9.67 4.58
C ASP A 199 -3.32 -9.42 5.20
N VAL A 200 -4.05 -10.46 5.55
CA VAL A 200 -5.36 -10.34 6.20
C VAL A 200 -5.24 -9.70 7.58
N TRP A 201 -4.23 -10.10 8.36
CA TRP A 201 -3.92 -9.45 9.63
C TRP A 201 -3.67 -7.94 9.45
N ALA A 202 -2.82 -7.56 8.51
CA ALA A 202 -2.53 -6.16 8.22
C ALA A 202 -3.80 -5.37 7.84
N LEU A 203 -4.70 -5.97 7.06
CA LEU A 203 -6.00 -5.37 6.73
C LEU A 203 -6.90 -5.23 7.96
N GLY A 204 -6.81 -6.13 8.91
CA GLY A 204 -7.47 -5.99 10.21
C GLY A 204 -6.99 -4.78 10.99
N VAL A 205 -5.68 -4.57 11.04
CA VAL A 205 -5.06 -3.37 11.66
C VAL A 205 -5.52 -2.10 10.96
N ILE A 206 -5.47 -2.07 9.64
CA ILE A 206 -5.90 -0.92 8.83
C ILE A 206 -7.38 -0.63 9.06
N SER A 207 -8.24 -1.64 9.04
CA SER A 207 -9.68 -1.49 9.29
C SER A 207 -9.97 -0.92 10.67
N TYR A 208 -9.24 -1.36 11.69
CA TYR A 208 -9.33 -0.82 13.04
C TYR A 208 -9.02 0.69 13.06
N ILE A 209 -7.91 1.09 12.44
CA ILE A 209 -7.52 2.51 12.36
C ILE A 209 -8.55 3.34 11.60
N LEU A 210 -9.11 2.82 10.52
CA LEU A 210 -10.12 3.52 9.71
C LEU A 210 -11.40 3.85 10.49
N LEU A 211 -11.69 3.12 11.56
CA LEU A 211 -12.92 3.32 12.34
C LEU A 211 -12.70 4.13 13.62
N CYS A 212 -11.49 4.26 14.11
CA CYS A 212 -11.21 5.01 15.33
C CYS A 212 -10.09 6.04 15.23
N GLY A 213 -9.19 5.92 14.24
CA GLY A 213 -8.09 6.85 14.01
C GLY A 213 -6.81 6.57 14.82
N TYR A 214 -6.76 5.48 15.57
CA TYR A 214 -5.56 5.06 16.30
C TYR A 214 -5.31 3.54 16.11
N PRO A 215 -4.05 3.07 16.25
CA PRO A 215 -3.72 1.66 16.02
C PRO A 215 -4.21 0.75 17.17
N PRO A 216 -4.53 -0.52 16.87
CA PRO A 216 -4.94 -1.49 17.90
C PRO A 216 -3.79 -1.92 18.80
N PHE A 217 -2.55 -1.86 18.30
CA PHE A 217 -1.35 -2.23 19.03
C PHE A 217 -0.39 -1.04 19.05
N TYR A 218 -0.10 -0.55 20.23
CA TYR A 218 0.83 0.55 20.42
C TYR A 218 1.47 0.51 21.79
N ASP A 219 2.77 0.73 21.84
CA ASP A 219 3.53 1.02 23.04
C ASP A 219 4.82 1.75 22.66
N GLU A 220 5.33 2.59 23.54
CA GLU A 220 6.62 3.26 23.34
C GLU A 220 7.80 2.29 23.42
N SER A 221 7.61 1.19 24.16
CA SER A 221 8.54 0.08 24.26
C SER A 221 8.26 -0.97 23.17
N ASP A 222 9.23 -1.24 22.30
CA ASP A 222 9.11 -2.28 21.28
C ASP A 222 8.82 -3.67 21.87
N PRO A 223 9.47 -4.13 22.96
CA PRO A 223 9.13 -5.41 23.58
C PRO A 223 7.68 -5.51 24.03
N GLU A 224 7.11 -4.44 24.57
CA GLU A 224 5.70 -4.45 25.00
C GLU A 224 4.75 -4.43 23.79
N LEU A 225 5.09 -3.66 22.74
CA LEU A 225 4.35 -3.67 21.48
C LEU A 225 4.31 -5.08 20.87
N PHE A 226 5.44 -5.75 20.80
CA PHE A 226 5.52 -7.13 20.29
C PHE A 226 4.72 -8.10 21.15
N SER A 227 4.76 -7.94 22.47
CA SER A 227 3.95 -8.74 23.40
C SER A 227 2.44 -8.59 23.14
N GLN A 228 1.97 -7.37 22.91
CA GLN A 228 0.58 -7.10 22.55
C GLN A 228 0.17 -7.81 21.25
N ILE A 229 1.01 -7.72 20.21
CA ILE A 229 0.76 -8.37 18.92
C ILE A 229 0.74 -9.89 19.09
N LEU A 230 1.72 -10.46 19.77
CA LEU A 230 1.84 -11.91 19.98
C LEU A 230 0.66 -12.51 20.74
N ARG A 231 0.06 -11.74 21.64
CA ARG A 231 -1.14 -12.13 22.38
C ARG A 231 -2.44 -11.78 21.65
N ALA A 232 -2.36 -11.04 20.52
CA ALA A 232 -3.51 -10.41 19.88
C ALA A 232 -4.37 -9.65 20.91
N SER A 233 -3.71 -8.87 21.78
CA SER A 233 -4.32 -8.12 22.86
C SER A 233 -4.67 -6.72 22.38
N TYR A 234 -5.93 -6.49 22.08
CA TYR A 234 -6.50 -5.20 21.70
C TYR A 234 -7.92 -5.07 22.22
N GLU A 235 -8.41 -3.85 22.30
CA GLU A 235 -9.74 -3.55 22.80
C GLU A 235 -10.44 -2.54 21.89
N PHE A 236 -11.76 -2.52 21.99
CA PHE A 236 -12.60 -1.48 21.37
C PHE A 236 -12.94 -0.43 22.43
N ASP A 237 -12.06 0.55 22.57
CA ASP A 237 -12.10 1.50 23.69
C ASP A 237 -13.24 2.49 23.60
N SER A 238 -13.83 2.76 24.75
CA SER A 238 -14.80 3.84 24.93
C SER A 238 -14.04 5.19 25.11
N PRO A 239 -14.53 6.32 24.58
CA PRO A 239 -15.78 6.49 23.82
C PRO A 239 -15.66 6.22 22.32
N PHE A 240 -14.48 5.94 21.79
CA PHE A 240 -14.18 5.93 20.35
C PHE A 240 -14.95 4.88 19.56
N TRP A 241 -15.27 3.77 20.20
CA TRP A 241 -15.96 2.63 19.57
C TRP A 241 -17.44 2.51 19.95
N ASP A 242 -17.94 3.41 20.78
CA ASP A 242 -19.31 3.32 21.27
C ASP A 242 -20.38 3.44 20.17
N ASP A 243 -20.07 4.19 19.10
CA ASP A 243 -20.96 4.42 17.97
C ASP A 243 -20.66 3.54 16.76
N ILE A 244 -19.72 2.61 16.90
CA ILE A 244 -19.34 1.67 15.84
C ILE A 244 -20.15 0.38 15.98
N SER A 245 -20.65 -0.15 14.86
CA SER A 245 -21.50 -1.34 14.84
C SER A 245 -20.81 -2.60 15.37
N GLU A 246 -21.59 -3.50 15.93
CA GLU A 246 -21.09 -4.84 16.29
C GLU A 246 -20.62 -5.63 15.07
N SER A 247 -21.21 -5.39 13.90
CA SER A 247 -20.78 -6.01 12.64
C SER A 247 -19.35 -5.62 12.28
N ALA A 248 -18.98 -4.34 12.41
CA ALA A 248 -17.61 -3.86 12.19
C ALA A 248 -16.62 -4.51 13.16
N LYS A 249 -16.97 -4.57 14.43
CA LYS A 249 -16.14 -5.19 15.47
C LYS A 249 -15.96 -6.68 15.21
N ASP A 250 -17.03 -7.39 14.85
CA ASP A 250 -16.98 -8.80 14.47
C ASP A 250 -16.06 -9.05 13.27
N PHE A 251 -16.18 -8.22 12.24
CA PHE A 251 -15.29 -8.25 11.08
C PHE A 251 -13.82 -8.12 11.49
N ILE A 252 -13.48 -7.13 12.30
CA ILE A 252 -12.10 -6.91 12.78
C ILE A 252 -11.60 -8.10 13.60
N ARG A 253 -12.43 -8.67 14.50
CA ARG A 253 -12.05 -9.85 15.30
C ARG A 253 -11.62 -11.02 14.43
N HIS A 254 -12.29 -11.26 13.30
CA HIS A 254 -11.95 -12.35 12.39
C HIS A 254 -10.66 -12.11 11.59
N LEU A 255 -10.28 -10.85 11.40
CA LEU A 255 -9.02 -10.48 10.74
C LEU A 255 -7.85 -10.44 11.71
N LEU A 256 -8.09 -9.98 12.94
CA LEU A 256 -7.09 -9.96 14.02
C LEU A 256 -7.11 -11.23 14.88
N GLU A 257 -7.41 -12.36 14.26
CA GLU A 257 -7.28 -13.69 14.85
C GLU A 257 -5.79 -14.09 14.93
N ARG A 258 -5.33 -14.49 16.11
CA ARG A 258 -3.93 -14.85 16.36
C ARG A 258 -3.49 -16.06 15.53
N ASP A 259 -4.34 -17.08 15.46
CA ASP A 259 -4.06 -18.29 14.72
C ASP A 259 -4.31 -18.06 13.21
N PRO A 260 -3.25 -18.10 12.37
CA PRO A 260 -3.41 -17.88 10.95
C PRO A 260 -4.32 -18.90 10.26
N GLN A 261 -4.48 -20.10 10.83
CA GLN A 261 -5.38 -21.14 10.31
C GLN A 261 -6.86 -20.81 10.57
N LYS A 262 -7.15 -20.08 11.63
CA LYS A 262 -8.51 -19.65 12.01
C LYS A 262 -8.85 -18.27 11.49
N ARG A 263 -7.84 -17.47 11.13
CA ARG A 263 -8.02 -16.13 10.56
C ARG A 263 -8.77 -16.23 9.24
N PHE A 264 -9.65 -15.27 8.94
CA PHE A 264 -10.33 -15.20 7.67
C PHE A 264 -9.32 -15.15 6.50
N THR A 265 -9.71 -15.77 5.38
CA THR A 265 -9.13 -15.47 4.08
C THR A 265 -9.74 -14.18 3.53
N CYS A 266 -9.13 -13.60 2.49
CA CYS A 266 -9.72 -12.44 1.81
C CYS A 266 -11.12 -12.74 1.26
N GLN A 267 -11.35 -13.94 0.74
CA GLN A 267 -12.66 -14.36 0.23
C GLN A 267 -13.72 -14.41 1.33
N GLN A 268 -13.38 -14.97 2.50
CA GLN A 268 -14.26 -14.99 3.65
C GLN A 268 -14.57 -13.57 4.15
N ALA A 269 -13.56 -12.71 4.21
CA ALA A 269 -13.73 -11.32 4.60
C ALA A 269 -14.64 -10.56 3.64
N LEU A 270 -14.51 -10.78 2.32
CA LEU A 270 -15.39 -10.18 1.31
C LEU A 270 -16.85 -10.61 1.44
N GLN A 271 -17.12 -11.78 1.98
CA GLN A 271 -18.47 -12.30 2.21
C GLN A 271 -19.08 -11.84 3.53
N HIS A 272 -18.30 -11.26 4.44
CA HIS A 272 -18.82 -10.75 5.70
C HIS A 272 -19.84 -9.63 5.47
N LEU A 273 -20.92 -9.60 6.25
CA LEU A 273 -22.04 -8.66 6.07
C LEU A 273 -21.62 -7.20 6.16
N TRP A 274 -20.56 -6.90 6.89
CA TRP A 274 -20.02 -5.54 6.97
C TRP A 274 -19.46 -5.06 5.62
N ILE A 275 -18.98 -5.96 4.78
CA ILE A 275 -18.44 -5.68 3.42
C ILE A 275 -19.51 -5.89 2.35
N SER A 276 -20.17 -7.06 2.36
CA SER A 276 -21.06 -7.50 1.27
C SER A 276 -22.51 -7.07 1.44
N GLY A 277 -22.92 -6.67 2.65
CA GLY A 277 -24.28 -6.32 3.00
C GLY A 277 -24.45 -4.86 3.42
N ASP A 278 -25.53 -4.57 4.11
CA ASP A 278 -25.91 -3.22 4.58
C ASP A 278 -25.64 -3.03 6.09
N ALA A 279 -24.75 -3.84 6.66
CA ALA A 279 -24.47 -3.81 8.10
C ALA A 279 -23.60 -2.63 8.54
N ALA A 280 -22.86 -1.99 7.62
CA ALA A 280 -22.07 -0.79 7.92
C ALA A 280 -22.97 0.41 8.10
N LEU A 281 -22.78 1.14 9.22
CA LEU A 281 -23.61 2.29 9.57
C LEU A 281 -23.30 3.51 8.71
N ASP A 282 -24.33 4.30 8.44
CA ASP A 282 -24.24 5.56 7.68
C ASP A 282 -24.17 6.80 8.61
N ARG A 283 -23.64 6.62 9.79
CA ARG A 283 -23.42 7.68 10.76
C ARG A 283 -22.09 8.36 10.52
N ASP A 284 -22.05 9.68 10.56
CA ASP A 284 -20.82 10.45 10.44
C ASP A 284 -19.92 10.28 11.68
N ILE A 285 -18.73 9.75 11.44
CA ILE A 285 -17.69 9.54 12.45
C ILE A 285 -16.42 10.35 12.17
N LEU A 286 -16.47 11.29 11.23
CA LEU A 286 -15.30 12.05 10.79
C LEU A 286 -14.64 12.81 11.94
N GLY A 287 -15.41 13.46 12.79
CA GLY A 287 -14.89 14.28 13.89
C GLY A 287 -13.97 13.50 14.81
N SER A 288 -14.41 12.35 15.29
CA SER A 288 -13.64 11.47 16.17
C SER A 288 -12.44 10.85 15.44
N VAL A 289 -12.65 10.30 14.24
CA VAL A 289 -11.61 9.64 13.46
C VAL A 289 -10.51 10.62 13.05
N SER A 290 -10.87 11.78 12.51
CA SER A 290 -9.89 12.79 12.05
C SER A 290 -9.06 13.36 13.19
N GLU A 291 -9.66 13.61 14.35
CA GLU A 291 -8.93 14.07 15.54
C GLU A 291 -7.87 13.06 15.98
N GLN A 292 -8.23 11.78 16.02
CA GLN A 292 -7.30 10.72 16.41
C GLN A 292 -6.22 10.47 15.35
N ILE A 293 -6.54 10.52 14.06
CA ILE A 293 -5.55 10.43 12.98
C ILE A 293 -4.53 11.57 13.12
N GLN A 294 -5.00 12.81 13.32
CA GLN A 294 -4.13 13.96 13.48
C GLN A 294 -3.19 13.80 14.68
N LYS A 295 -3.71 13.31 15.80
CA LYS A 295 -2.94 13.08 17.02
C LYS A 295 -1.88 12.00 16.88
N ASN A 296 -2.22 10.88 16.22
CA ASN A 296 -1.37 9.67 16.19
C ASN A 296 -0.44 9.61 15.00
N PHE A 297 -0.76 10.26 13.87
CA PHE A 297 -0.02 10.16 12.61
C PHE A 297 0.54 11.50 12.11
N ALA A 298 0.36 12.62 12.81
CA ALA A 298 0.74 13.96 12.37
C ALA A 298 2.24 14.13 12.09
N ARG A 299 3.12 13.46 12.83
CA ARG A 299 4.58 13.56 12.65
C ARG A 299 5.05 12.98 11.31
N THR A 300 4.35 12.00 10.79
CA THR A 300 4.60 11.42 9.47
C THR A 300 4.05 12.30 8.36
N HIS A 301 3.00 13.05 8.65
CA HIS A 301 2.26 13.92 7.73
C HIS A 301 3.08 15.10 7.20
N TRP A 302 3.81 15.80 8.08
CA TRP A 302 4.49 17.05 7.69
C TRP A 302 5.56 16.85 6.61
N LYS A 303 6.33 15.78 6.68
CA LYS A 303 7.34 15.50 5.65
C LYS A 303 6.75 15.08 4.31
N ARG A 304 5.57 14.44 4.31
CA ARG A 304 4.92 13.93 3.11
C ARG A 304 3.94 14.92 2.50
N ALA A 305 3.23 15.71 3.30
CA ALA A 305 2.35 16.77 2.82
C ALA A 305 3.11 17.82 2.01
N PHE A 306 4.33 18.15 2.41
CA PHE A 306 5.18 19.07 1.65
C PHE A 306 5.51 18.51 0.27
N ASN A 307 5.86 17.24 0.19
CA ASN A 307 6.18 16.56 -1.08
C ASN A 307 4.93 16.38 -1.96
N ALA A 308 3.78 16.04 -1.38
CA ALA A 308 2.52 15.88 -2.11
C ALA A 308 1.98 17.22 -2.63
N THR A 309 2.09 18.29 -1.85
CA THR A 309 1.65 19.64 -2.25
C THR A 309 2.53 20.20 -3.37
N SER A 310 3.83 19.97 -3.32
CA SER A 310 4.78 20.33 -4.36
C SER A 310 4.47 19.59 -5.67
N PHE A 311 4.16 18.29 -5.55
CA PHE A 311 3.76 17.44 -6.66
C PHE A 311 2.44 17.87 -7.31
N LEU A 312 1.39 18.15 -6.51
CA LEU A 312 0.11 18.63 -7.01
C LEU A 312 0.22 19.99 -7.70
N ARG A 313 1.07 20.89 -7.20
CA ARG A 313 1.37 22.16 -7.88
C ARG A 313 2.03 21.93 -9.24
N HIS A 314 2.89 20.94 -9.34
CA HIS A 314 3.58 20.63 -10.58
C HIS A 314 2.61 20.08 -11.62
N ILE A 315 1.73 19.14 -11.24
CA ILE A 315 0.70 18.58 -12.13
C ILE A 315 -0.28 19.67 -12.60
N ARG A 316 -0.69 20.57 -11.70
CA ARG A 316 -1.55 21.71 -12.09
C ARG A 316 -0.88 22.62 -13.11
N LYS A 317 0.43 22.85 -13.01
CA LYS A 317 1.19 23.64 -14.00
C LYS A 317 1.29 22.93 -15.35
N LEU A 318 1.37 21.58 -15.34
CA LEU A 318 1.43 20.79 -16.58
C LEU A 318 0.07 20.73 -17.29
N GLY A 319 -1.05 20.77 -16.54
CA GLY A 319 -2.40 20.84 -17.09
C GLY A 319 -2.81 22.23 -17.62
N GLN A 320 -1.98 23.25 -17.39
CA GLN A 320 -2.20 24.63 -17.84
C GLN A 320 -1.21 25.02 -18.94
N SER A 321 -0.89 24.14 -19.87
CA SER A 321 -0.24 24.56 -21.13
C SER A 321 -1.21 25.45 -21.90
N PRO A 322 -0.83 26.63 -22.32
CA PRO A 322 -1.72 27.47 -23.09
C PRO A 322 -2.02 26.79 -24.43
N GLU A 323 -3.30 26.54 -24.68
CA GLU A 323 -3.76 26.36 -26.04
C GLU A 323 -3.43 27.63 -26.81
N GLY A 324 -2.73 27.46 -27.87
CA GLY A 324 -2.42 28.17 -29.05
C GLY A 324 -2.78 29.64 -29.21
N GLU A 325 -1.82 30.33 -29.68
CA GLU A 325 -2.01 31.24 -30.79
C GLU A 325 -1.50 30.60 -32.07
#